data_4b9f74f25d1a578e6b8a5b81de23a3b7
#
_entry.id   4b9f74f25d1a578e6b8a5b81de23a3b7
#
_cell.length_a   1.000
_cell.length_b   1.000
_cell.length_c   1.000
_cell.angle_alpha   90.00
_cell.angle_beta   90.00
_cell.angle_gamma   90.00
#
_symmetry.space_group_name_H-M   'P 1'
#
loop_
_entity.id
_entity.type
_entity.pdbx_description
1 polymer ?
#
loop_
_entity_poly.entity_id
_entity_poly.type
_entity_poly.pdbx_seq_one_letter_code
_entity_poly.pdbx_strand_id
1 'polypeptide(L)'
;MTDLSGACASLERWGPHLFSLGAVLELVFALNNGLAFLLDGFSFVDWLYPTVLLGRAAVLLGIAGLSVRVTDRSPRIGKWSRIVLAVAFVFTLGLLSLSLLEIAGVTIMWNSPIFAVLGLGTVVLTVITFALFGVLILRSGAFSTATGGLLLAAAVTVVGVFVGLNVLPSRLVGGVGEGVLFVLFLVTSLRLRTEFMTTDRPEPASNTVAE
;
A
#
# COMPACT_ATOMS: atom_id res chain seq x y z
N MET A 1 3.34 14.33 -26.48
CA MET A 1 3.79 14.32 -25.06
C MET A 1 2.68 14.77 -24.07
N THR A 2 1.44 14.88 -24.52
CA THR A 2 0.30 15.50 -23.78
C THR A 2 -0.52 14.52 -22.93
N ASP A 3 -0.29 13.22 -23.01
CA ASP A 3 -1.14 12.23 -22.33
C ASP A 3 -0.69 11.83 -20.90
N LEU A 4 0.58 12.05 -20.57
CA LEU A 4 1.11 11.66 -19.25
C LEU A 4 0.62 12.57 -18.12
N SER A 5 0.34 13.84 -18.39
CA SER A 5 -0.18 14.76 -17.37
C SER A 5 -1.62 14.42 -16.97
N GLY A 6 -2.44 14.01 -17.93
CA GLY A 6 -3.81 13.55 -17.68
C GLY A 6 -3.86 12.25 -16.88
N ALA A 7 -2.98 11.29 -17.20
CA ALA A 7 -2.90 10.03 -16.48
C ALA A 7 -2.44 10.22 -15.01
N CYS A 8 -1.46 11.10 -14.76
CA CYS A 8 -1.01 11.42 -13.41
C CYS A 8 -2.12 12.10 -12.57
N ALA A 9 -2.84 13.07 -13.14
CA ALA A 9 -3.95 13.72 -12.45
C ALA A 9 -5.11 12.76 -12.16
N SER A 10 -5.37 11.82 -13.08
CA SER A 10 -6.34 10.76 -12.86
C SER A 10 -5.91 9.83 -11.71
N LEU A 11 -4.66 9.37 -11.71
CA LEU A 11 -4.13 8.47 -10.67
C LEU A 11 -4.16 9.12 -9.28
N GLU A 12 -3.92 10.41 -9.20
CA GLU A 12 -4.01 11.17 -7.95
C GLU A 12 -5.43 11.13 -7.37
N ARG A 13 -6.45 11.38 -8.20
CA ARG A 13 -7.87 11.29 -7.78
C ARG A 13 -8.27 9.90 -7.32
N TRP A 14 -7.70 8.86 -7.93
CA TRP A 14 -7.95 7.47 -7.57
C TRP A 14 -7.18 7.01 -6.31
N GLY A 15 -6.18 7.76 -5.86
CA GLY A 15 -5.37 7.42 -4.70
C GLY A 15 -6.17 6.94 -3.49
N PRO A 16 -7.13 7.73 -2.97
CA PRO A 16 -7.94 7.31 -1.82
C PRO A 16 -8.74 6.02 -2.06
N HIS A 17 -9.26 5.82 -3.28
CA HIS A 17 -10.01 4.60 -3.62
C HIS A 17 -9.09 3.38 -3.68
N LEU A 18 -7.86 3.54 -4.16
CA LEU A 18 -6.86 2.48 -4.20
C LEU A 18 -6.43 2.06 -2.79
N PHE A 19 -6.29 3.00 -1.85
CA PHE A 19 -6.08 2.68 -0.44
C PHE A 19 -7.28 1.95 0.18
N SER A 20 -8.52 2.35 -0.16
CA SER A 20 -9.72 1.62 0.29
C SER A 20 -9.76 0.20 -0.26
N LEU A 21 -9.45 0.02 -1.54
CA LEU A 21 -9.40 -1.30 -2.17
C LEU A 21 -8.35 -2.18 -1.49
N GLY A 22 -7.15 -1.64 -1.28
CA GLY A 22 -6.10 -2.33 -0.54
C GLY A 22 -6.57 -2.75 0.86
N ALA A 23 -7.19 -1.83 1.60
CA ALA A 23 -7.73 -2.13 2.92
C ALA A 23 -8.74 -3.29 2.90
N VAL A 24 -9.71 -3.28 1.99
CA VAL A 24 -10.71 -4.35 1.89
C VAL A 24 -10.05 -5.71 1.61
N LEU A 25 -9.05 -5.75 0.73
CA LEU A 25 -8.35 -6.98 0.38
C LEU A 25 -7.49 -7.51 1.55
N GLU A 26 -6.86 -6.62 2.33
CA GLU A 26 -6.17 -6.99 3.57
C GLU A 26 -7.16 -7.52 4.63
N LEU A 27 -8.35 -6.92 4.75
CA LEU A 27 -9.39 -7.40 5.66
C LEU A 27 -9.85 -8.82 5.32
N VAL A 28 -10.09 -9.10 4.04
CA VAL A 28 -10.50 -10.43 3.57
C VAL A 28 -9.47 -11.49 3.99
N PHE A 29 -8.20 -11.18 3.81
CA PHE A 29 -7.12 -12.10 4.19
C PHE A 29 -6.94 -12.20 5.72
N ALA A 30 -7.08 -11.08 6.44
CA ALA A 30 -7.03 -11.05 7.90
C ALA A 30 -8.14 -11.92 8.52
N LEU A 31 -9.37 -11.80 8.01
CA LEU A 31 -10.50 -12.63 8.46
C LEU A 31 -10.27 -14.10 8.15
N ASN A 32 -9.75 -14.44 6.97
CA ASN A 32 -9.43 -15.82 6.62
C ASN A 32 -8.39 -16.43 7.58
N ASN A 33 -7.29 -15.72 7.85
CA ASN A 33 -6.28 -16.19 8.79
C ASN A 33 -6.82 -16.29 10.23
N GLY A 34 -7.61 -15.32 10.66
CA GLY A 34 -8.26 -15.33 11.97
C GLY A 34 -9.22 -16.52 12.14
N LEU A 35 -10.08 -16.77 11.15
CA LEU A 35 -10.98 -17.93 11.16
C LEU A 35 -10.23 -19.24 11.10
N ALA A 36 -9.20 -19.34 10.26
CA ALA A 36 -8.35 -20.53 10.17
C ALA A 36 -7.61 -20.82 11.48
N PHE A 37 -7.23 -19.79 12.24
CA PHE A 37 -6.63 -19.95 13.57
C PHE A 37 -7.64 -20.42 14.62
N LEU A 38 -8.88 -19.86 14.59
CA LEU A 38 -9.90 -20.17 15.59
C LEU A 38 -10.58 -21.52 15.36
N LEU A 39 -10.74 -21.96 14.12
CA LEU A 39 -11.50 -23.15 13.73
C LEU A 39 -10.64 -24.38 13.42
N ASP A 40 -9.39 -24.35 13.80
CA ASP A 40 -8.44 -25.48 13.81
C ASP A 40 -8.48 -26.37 12.55
N GLY A 41 -8.22 -25.79 11.37
CA GLY A 41 -8.09 -26.53 10.13
C GLY A 41 -8.98 -26.07 8.95
N PHE A 42 -9.88 -25.13 9.17
CA PHE A 42 -10.63 -24.53 8.08
C PHE A 42 -9.76 -23.48 7.38
N SER A 43 -9.14 -23.82 6.27
CA SER A 43 -8.31 -22.86 5.55
C SER A 43 -8.77 -22.71 4.11
N PHE A 44 -9.22 -21.51 3.78
CA PHE A 44 -9.26 -21.02 2.38
C PHE A 44 -7.89 -20.44 1.98
N VAL A 45 -6.84 -20.67 2.76
CA VAL A 45 -5.59 -19.88 2.78
C VAL A 45 -4.89 -19.78 1.44
N ASP A 46 -4.82 -20.89 0.71
CA ASP A 46 -3.98 -20.95 -0.49
C ASP A 46 -4.56 -20.11 -1.63
N TRP A 47 -5.88 -20.00 -1.68
CA TRP A 47 -6.59 -19.22 -2.69
C TRP A 47 -6.58 -17.71 -2.43
N LEU A 48 -6.38 -17.28 -1.18
CA LEU A 48 -6.49 -15.89 -0.80
C LEU A 48 -5.16 -15.14 -0.77
N TYR A 49 -4.03 -15.83 -0.88
CA TYR A 49 -2.73 -15.17 -0.93
C TYR A 49 -2.60 -14.14 -2.06
N PRO A 50 -3.08 -14.39 -3.30
CA PRO A 50 -3.10 -13.36 -4.33
C PRO A 50 -3.92 -12.12 -3.98
N THR A 51 -4.94 -12.22 -3.12
CA THR A 51 -5.75 -11.05 -2.73
C THR A 51 -4.94 -10.04 -1.93
N VAL A 52 -4.04 -10.48 -1.03
CA VAL A 52 -3.11 -9.60 -0.32
C VAL A 52 -2.16 -8.91 -1.28
N LEU A 53 -1.62 -9.64 -2.25
CA LEU A 53 -0.71 -9.06 -3.24
C LEU A 53 -1.41 -8.04 -4.12
N LEU A 54 -2.67 -8.30 -4.52
CA LEU A 54 -3.52 -7.31 -5.20
C LEU A 54 -3.79 -6.09 -4.32
N GLY A 55 -4.07 -6.30 -3.04
CA GLY A 55 -4.25 -5.21 -2.05
C GLY A 55 -3.01 -4.33 -1.97
N ARG A 56 -1.83 -4.95 -1.85
CA ARG A 56 -0.55 -4.23 -1.81
C ARG A 56 -0.25 -3.51 -3.12
N ALA A 57 -0.51 -4.13 -4.28
CA ALA A 57 -0.38 -3.47 -5.57
C ALA A 57 -1.30 -2.25 -5.68
N ALA A 58 -2.54 -2.34 -5.21
CA ALA A 58 -3.47 -1.21 -5.17
C ALA A 58 -2.94 -0.07 -4.29
N VAL A 59 -2.43 -0.37 -3.08
CA VAL A 59 -1.83 0.64 -2.19
C VAL A 59 -0.60 1.28 -2.82
N LEU A 60 0.29 0.50 -3.45
CA LEU A 60 1.46 1.05 -4.14
C LEU A 60 1.05 1.98 -5.30
N LEU A 61 0.00 1.65 -6.05
CA LEU A 61 -0.57 2.54 -7.06
C LEU A 61 -1.18 3.80 -6.42
N GLY A 62 -1.83 3.67 -5.27
CA GLY A 62 -2.30 4.81 -4.48
C GLY A 62 -1.16 5.76 -4.11
N ILE A 63 -0.04 5.21 -3.63
CA ILE A 63 1.18 5.99 -3.34
C ILE A 63 1.76 6.62 -4.61
N ALA A 64 1.71 5.94 -5.75
CA ALA A 64 2.13 6.51 -7.04
C ALA A 64 1.33 7.77 -7.38
N GLY A 65 0.01 7.76 -7.15
CA GLY A 65 -0.83 8.95 -7.29
C GLY A 65 -0.41 10.09 -6.37
N LEU A 66 -0.11 9.80 -5.10
CA LEU A 66 0.37 10.82 -4.15
C LEU A 66 1.76 11.35 -4.48
N SER A 67 2.58 10.56 -5.18
CA SER A 67 3.97 10.89 -5.48
C SER A 67 4.12 12.18 -6.29
N VAL A 68 3.11 12.57 -7.08
CA VAL A 68 3.14 13.78 -7.90
C VAL A 68 3.30 15.01 -7.01
N ARG A 69 2.37 15.22 -6.07
CA ARG A 69 2.41 16.39 -5.16
C ARG A 69 3.64 16.41 -4.26
N VAL A 70 4.08 15.25 -3.80
CA VAL A 70 5.22 15.15 -2.87
C VAL A 70 6.55 15.44 -3.59
N THR A 71 6.69 14.97 -4.83
CA THR A 71 7.93 15.16 -5.60
C THR A 71 8.15 16.61 -6.01
N ASP A 72 7.10 17.35 -6.33
CA ASP A 72 7.21 18.76 -6.73
C ASP A 72 7.83 19.61 -5.61
N ARG A 73 7.63 19.23 -4.35
CA ARG A 73 8.21 19.91 -3.19
C ARG A 73 9.60 19.38 -2.78
N SER A 74 10.01 18.20 -3.26
CA SER A 74 11.29 17.55 -2.89
C SER A 74 11.87 16.75 -4.05
N PRO A 75 12.37 17.39 -5.14
CA PRO A 75 12.64 16.73 -6.41
C PRO A 75 13.75 15.66 -6.35
N ARG A 76 14.80 15.87 -5.55
CA ARG A 76 15.91 14.89 -5.45
C ARG A 76 15.47 13.58 -4.80
N ILE A 77 14.85 13.66 -3.62
CA ILE A 77 14.40 12.47 -2.88
C ILE A 77 13.20 11.85 -3.59
N GLY A 78 12.30 12.67 -4.14
CA GLY A 78 11.13 12.22 -4.89
C GLY A 78 11.47 11.36 -6.11
N LYS A 79 12.58 11.66 -6.82
CA LYS A 79 13.04 10.81 -7.93
C LYS A 79 13.39 9.39 -7.45
N TRP A 80 14.18 9.27 -6.40
CA TRP A 80 14.56 7.98 -5.83
C TRP A 80 13.38 7.21 -5.27
N SER A 81 12.45 7.90 -4.61
CA SER A 81 11.24 7.28 -4.08
C SER A 81 10.36 6.68 -5.17
N ARG A 82 10.25 7.35 -6.33
CA ARG A 82 9.52 6.81 -7.50
C ARG A 82 10.20 5.57 -8.07
N ILE A 83 11.53 5.53 -8.11
CA ILE A 83 12.27 4.34 -8.58
C ILE A 83 12.01 3.17 -7.63
N VAL A 84 12.15 3.39 -6.32
CA VAL A 84 11.89 2.35 -5.31
C VAL A 84 10.44 1.85 -5.41
N LEU A 85 9.48 2.76 -5.53
CA LEU A 85 8.07 2.43 -5.71
C LEU A 85 7.82 1.59 -6.97
N ALA A 86 8.42 1.96 -8.11
CA ALA A 86 8.27 1.21 -9.35
C ALA A 86 8.86 -0.20 -9.22
N VAL A 87 10.04 -0.34 -8.60
CA VAL A 87 10.65 -1.64 -8.35
C VAL A 87 9.80 -2.47 -7.38
N ALA A 88 9.30 -1.87 -6.28
CA ALA A 88 8.39 -2.55 -5.35
C ALA A 88 7.14 -3.08 -6.07
N PHE A 89 6.56 -2.27 -6.96
CA PHE A 89 5.40 -2.65 -7.74
C PHE A 89 5.70 -3.83 -8.68
N VAL A 90 6.83 -3.80 -9.38
CA VAL A 90 7.26 -4.91 -10.27
C VAL A 90 7.46 -6.21 -9.47
N PHE A 91 8.09 -6.16 -8.30
CA PHE A 91 8.28 -7.33 -7.44
C PHE A 91 6.94 -7.88 -6.95
N THR A 92 6.03 -6.99 -6.54
CA THR A 92 4.67 -7.37 -6.10
C THR A 92 3.89 -8.04 -7.24
N LEU A 93 3.94 -7.49 -8.45
CA LEU A 93 3.30 -8.10 -9.63
C LEU A 93 3.95 -9.43 -10.03
N GLY A 94 5.26 -9.54 -9.94
CA GLY A 94 5.99 -10.79 -10.19
C GLY A 94 5.54 -11.89 -9.24
N LEU A 95 5.46 -11.60 -7.95
CA LEU A 95 5.00 -12.54 -6.93
C LEU A 95 3.52 -12.90 -7.12
N LEU A 96 2.67 -11.90 -7.44
CA LEU A 96 1.25 -12.11 -7.78
C LEU A 96 1.09 -13.05 -8.97
N SER A 97 1.88 -12.82 -10.03
CA SER A 97 1.84 -13.67 -11.24
C SER A 97 2.20 -15.12 -10.93
N LEU A 98 3.24 -15.35 -10.12
CA LEU A 98 3.60 -16.69 -9.68
C LEU A 98 2.49 -17.34 -8.85
N SER A 99 1.87 -16.62 -7.94
CA SER A 99 0.76 -17.12 -7.12
C SER A 99 -0.47 -17.47 -7.96
N LEU A 100 -0.77 -16.71 -9.01
CA LEU A 100 -1.86 -17.00 -9.93
C LEU A 100 -1.56 -18.22 -10.82
N LEU A 101 -0.32 -18.40 -11.26
CA LEU A 101 0.10 -19.58 -12.02
C LEU A 101 -0.04 -20.86 -11.20
N GLU A 102 0.27 -20.79 -9.91
CA GLU A 102 0.09 -21.92 -8.99
C GLU A 102 -1.39 -22.31 -8.86
N ILE A 103 -2.28 -21.34 -8.69
CA ILE A 103 -3.72 -21.57 -8.67
C ILE A 103 -4.20 -22.18 -10.00
N ALA A 104 -3.58 -21.80 -11.11
CA ALA A 104 -3.86 -22.36 -12.43
C ALA A 104 -3.30 -23.80 -12.62
N GLY A 105 -2.71 -24.40 -11.58
CA GLY A 105 -2.19 -25.77 -11.61
C GLY A 105 -0.75 -25.89 -12.15
N VAL A 106 -0.06 -24.79 -12.38
CA VAL A 106 1.37 -24.83 -12.71
C VAL A 106 2.14 -25.07 -11.42
N THR A 107 2.83 -26.21 -11.35
CA THR A 107 3.64 -26.54 -10.16
C THR A 107 4.79 -25.55 -10.01
N ILE A 108 4.69 -24.64 -9.06
CA ILE A 108 5.75 -23.71 -8.70
C ILE A 108 6.43 -24.25 -7.44
N MET A 109 7.74 -24.41 -7.49
CA MET A 109 8.51 -24.77 -6.30
C MET A 109 8.60 -23.56 -5.37
N TRP A 110 7.80 -23.55 -4.31
CA TRP A 110 7.84 -22.52 -3.24
C TRP A 110 9.23 -22.33 -2.65
N ASN A 111 10.06 -23.38 -2.67
CA ASN A 111 11.45 -23.34 -2.25
C ASN A 111 12.41 -22.86 -3.35
N SER A 112 11.90 -22.40 -4.48
CA SER A 112 12.77 -21.89 -5.55
C SER A 112 13.45 -20.58 -5.12
N PRO A 113 14.71 -20.33 -5.51
CA PRO A 113 15.38 -19.07 -5.26
C PRO A 113 14.62 -17.84 -5.80
N ILE A 114 13.90 -18.02 -6.92
CA ILE A 114 13.10 -16.97 -7.53
C ILE A 114 11.97 -16.53 -6.59
N PHE A 115 11.26 -17.50 -5.99
CA PHE A 115 10.18 -17.21 -5.06
C PHE A 115 10.71 -16.51 -3.80
N ALA A 116 11.82 -16.98 -3.25
CA ALA A 116 12.46 -16.35 -2.10
C ALA A 116 12.91 -14.91 -2.39
N VAL A 117 13.51 -14.66 -3.56
CA VAL A 117 13.95 -13.32 -3.98
C VAL A 117 12.75 -12.40 -4.18
N LEU A 118 11.70 -12.85 -4.87
CA LEU A 118 10.51 -12.04 -5.10
C LEU A 118 9.76 -11.79 -3.78
N GLY A 119 9.61 -12.78 -2.92
CA GLY A 119 8.92 -12.66 -1.63
C GLY A 119 9.64 -11.69 -0.70
N LEU A 120 10.93 -11.94 -0.44
CA LEU A 120 11.74 -11.06 0.41
C LEU A 120 11.86 -9.65 -0.19
N GLY A 121 12.08 -9.57 -1.50
CA GLY A 121 12.16 -8.30 -2.23
C GLY A 121 10.87 -7.50 -2.11
N THR A 122 9.71 -8.14 -2.27
CA THR A 122 8.41 -7.48 -2.10
C THR A 122 8.26 -6.91 -0.69
N VAL A 123 8.59 -7.67 0.36
CA VAL A 123 8.50 -7.20 1.75
C VAL A 123 9.44 -6.01 1.98
N VAL A 124 10.72 -6.16 1.66
CA VAL A 124 11.74 -5.12 1.90
C VAL A 124 11.42 -3.84 1.13
N LEU A 125 11.09 -3.96 -0.15
CA LEU A 125 10.79 -2.80 -1.00
C LEU A 125 9.47 -2.11 -0.58
N THR A 126 8.47 -2.85 -0.11
CA THR A 126 7.23 -2.29 0.43
C THR A 126 7.52 -1.48 1.70
N VAL A 127 8.31 -2.03 2.63
CA VAL A 127 8.73 -1.31 3.85
C VAL A 127 9.47 -0.04 3.51
N ILE A 128 10.47 -0.12 2.61
CA ILE A 128 11.23 1.05 2.18
C ILE A 128 10.32 2.08 1.52
N THR A 129 9.37 1.65 0.67
CA THR A 129 8.42 2.55 0.01
C THR A 129 7.56 3.29 1.02
N PHE A 130 6.92 2.57 1.96
CA PHE A 130 6.09 3.19 2.99
C PHE A 130 6.88 4.14 3.87
N ALA A 131 8.09 3.76 4.29
CA ALA A 131 8.95 4.60 5.10
C ALA A 131 9.39 5.87 4.35
N LEU A 132 9.85 5.74 3.11
CA LEU A 132 10.28 6.89 2.29
C LEU A 132 9.13 7.86 2.05
N PHE A 133 7.96 7.38 1.63
CA PHE A 133 6.81 8.24 1.39
C PHE A 133 6.25 8.83 2.67
N GLY A 134 6.23 8.08 3.78
CA GLY A 134 5.86 8.60 5.08
C GLY A 134 6.75 9.79 5.49
N VAL A 135 8.08 9.63 5.42
CA VAL A 135 9.04 10.70 5.72
C VAL A 135 8.91 11.87 4.75
N LEU A 136 8.74 11.60 3.44
CA LEU A 136 8.56 12.66 2.44
C LEU A 136 7.31 13.48 2.69
N ILE A 137 6.19 12.87 3.04
CA ILE A 137 4.94 13.57 3.39
C ILE A 137 5.17 14.45 4.61
N LEU A 138 5.80 13.92 5.66
CA LEU A 138 6.10 14.68 6.87
C LEU A 138 7.00 15.89 6.61
N ARG A 139 7.97 15.77 5.70
CA ARG A 139 8.92 16.85 5.37
C ARG A 139 8.36 17.87 4.38
N SER A 140 7.60 17.40 3.41
CA SER A 140 7.08 18.27 2.35
C SER A 140 5.86 19.08 2.76
N GLY A 141 5.13 18.63 3.78
CA GLY A 141 3.83 19.22 4.14
C GLY A 141 2.81 19.16 2.98
N ALA A 142 3.00 18.23 2.02
CA ALA A 142 2.08 18.06 0.88
C ALA A 142 0.72 17.50 1.31
N PHE A 143 0.73 16.73 2.38
CA PHE A 143 -0.43 16.13 3.03
C PHE A 143 -0.29 16.31 4.55
N SER A 144 -1.33 15.93 5.31
CA SER A 144 -1.28 16.03 6.77
C SER A 144 -0.16 15.15 7.38
N THR A 145 0.35 15.56 8.52
CA THR A 145 1.33 14.78 9.29
C THR A 145 0.77 13.41 9.68
N ALA A 146 -0.55 13.32 9.86
CA ALA A 146 -1.23 12.06 10.16
C ALA A 146 -1.09 11.06 9.00
N THR A 147 -1.25 11.50 7.74
CA THR A 147 -1.08 10.63 6.56
C THR A 147 0.35 10.10 6.45
N GLY A 148 1.36 10.94 6.70
CA GLY A 148 2.75 10.49 6.76
C GLY A 148 3.00 9.49 7.90
N GLY A 149 2.44 9.76 9.08
CA GLY A 149 2.54 8.87 10.25
C GLY A 149 1.89 7.50 10.02
N LEU A 150 0.73 7.45 9.34
CA LEU A 150 0.04 6.20 9.01
C LEU A 150 0.88 5.32 8.06
N LEU A 151 1.55 5.91 7.08
CA LEU A 151 2.46 5.15 6.20
C LEU A 151 3.68 4.61 6.96
N LEU A 152 4.25 5.39 7.90
CA LEU A 152 5.32 4.90 8.76
C LEU A 152 4.83 3.76 9.66
N ALA A 153 3.63 3.86 10.23
CA ALA A 153 3.02 2.80 11.01
C ALA A 153 2.81 1.53 10.17
N ALA A 154 2.38 1.68 8.91
CA ALA A 154 2.25 0.55 7.98
C ALA A 154 3.62 -0.11 7.71
N ALA A 155 4.69 0.66 7.52
CA ALA A 155 6.04 0.11 7.37
C ALA A 155 6.46 -0.72 8.59
N VAL A 156 6.25 -0.19 9.80
CA VAL A 156 6.55 -0.88 11.06
C VAL A 156 5.71 -2.16 11.20
N THR A 157 4.43 -2.12 10.83
CA THR A 157 3.55 -3.28 10.87
C THR A 157 4.03 -4.38 9.93
N VAL A 158 4.43 -4.07 8.70
CA VAL A 158 4.98 -5.06 7.75
C VAL A 158 6.25 -5.71 8.31
N VAL A 159 7.15 -4.94 8.93
CA VAL A 159 8.33 -5.48 9.62
C VAL A 159 7.90 -6.38 10.79
N GLY A 160 6.94 -5.94 11.60
CA GLY A 160 6.41 -6.70 12.73
C GLY A 160 5.80 -8.04 12.31
N VAL A 161 5.05 -8.07 11.22
CA VAL A 161 4.51 -9.30 10.61
C VAL A 161 5.66 -10.22 10.19
N PHE A 162 6.63 -9.70 9.44
CA PHE A 162 7.75 -10.50 8.96
C PHE A 162 8.58 -11.12 10.10
N VAL A 163 8.87 -10.35 11.14
CA VAL A 163 9.57 -10.84 12.34
C VAL A 163 8.70 -11.82 13.12
N GLY A 164 7.42 -11.49 13.30
CA GLY A 164 6.46 -12.32 14.05
C GLY A 164 6.26 -13.70 13.46
N LEU A 165 6.30 -13.84 12.13
CA LEU A 165 6.20 -15.13 11.44
C LEU A 165 7.31 -16.13 11.81
N ASN A 166 8.44 -15.64 12.34
CA ASN A 166 9.54 -16.49 12.79
C ASN A 166 9.42 -16.95 14.25
N VAL A 167 8.48 -16.35 15.02
CA VAL A 167 8.40 -16.56 16.49
C VAL A 167 7.03 -17.10 16.92
N LEU A 168 5.98 -16.73 16.20
CA LEU A 168 4.58 -17.00 16.55
C LEU A 168 3.88 -17.83 15.47
N PRO A 169 2.71 -18.43 15.78
CA PRO A 169 1.91 -19.13 14.77
C PRO A 169 1.59 -18.23 13.59
N SER A 170 1.94 -18.67 12.39
CA SER A 170 1.87 -17.86 11.17
C SER A 170 0.44 -17.32 10.90
N ARG A 171 -0.60 -18.09 11.18
CA ARG A 171 -2.00 -17.68 11.01
C ARG A 171 -2.41 -16.56 11.95
N LEU A 172 -1.95 -16.62 13.22
CA LEU A 172 -2.20 -15.56 14.19
C LEU A 172 -1.51 -14.26 13.76
N VAL A 173 -0.23 -14.35 13.40
CA VAL A 173 0.56 -13.20 12.95
C VAL A 173 -0.04 -12.60 11.68
N GLY A 174 -0.41 -13.43 10.69
CA GLY A 174 -1.08 -12.99 9.48
C GLY A 174 -2.41 -12.31 9.79
N GLY A 175 -3.28 -12.94 10.58
CA GLY A 175 -4.59 -12.38 10.94
C GLY A 175 -4.50 -11.02 11.64
N VAL A 176 -3.64 -10.91 12.65
CA VAL A 176 -3.46 -9.66 13.42
C VAL A 176 -2.76 -8.60 12.57
N GLY A 177 -1.67 -8.96 11.90
CA GLY A 177 -0.87 -8.01 11.13
C GLY A 177 -1.63 -7.39 9.96
N GLU A 178 -2.30 -8.21 9.17
CA GLU A 178 -3.10 -7.74 8.03
C GLU A 178 -4.37 -7.00 8.52
N GLY A 179 -4.92 -7.37 9.69
CA GLY A 179 -5.98 -6.60 10.33
C GLY A 179 -5.53 -5.18 10.73
N VAL A 180 -4.31 -5.03 11.22
CA VAL A 180 -3.72 -3.70 11.49
C VAL A 180 -3.50 -2.93 10.20
N LEU A 181 -2.96 -3.56 9.15
CA LEU A 181 -2.79 -2.92 7.84
C LEU A 181 -4.12 -2.48 7.22
N PHE A 182 -5.18 -3.30 7.34
CA PHE A 182 -6.54 -2.89 6.95
C PHE A 182 -6.93 -1.56 7.60
N VAL A 183 -6.80 -1.45 8.92
CA VAL A 183 -7.16 -0.23 9.65
C VAL A 183 -6.31 0.96 9.18
N LEU A 184 -4.99 0.77 9.06
CA LEU A 184 -4.08 1.83 8.62
C LEU A 184 -4.42 2.33 7.20
N PHE A 185 -4.68 1.44 6.26
CA PHE A 185 -5.01 1.82 4.89
C PHE A 185 -6.40 2.44 4.78
N LEU A 186 -7.38 1.94 5.56
CA LEU A 186 -8.71 2.54 5.61
C LEU A 186 -8.66 3.96 6.16
N VAL A 187 -7.97 4.17 7.28
CA VAL A 187 -7.81 5.50 7.87
C VAL A 187 -7.04 6.44 6.92
N THR A 188 -5.99 5.94 6.26
CA THR A 188 -5.27 6.70 5.24
C THR A 188 -6.20 7.13 4.10
N SER A 189 -7.03 6.21 3.59
CA SER A 189 -8.00 6.52 2.54
C SER A 189 -8.99 7.61 2.96
N LEU A 190 -9.56 7.49 4.16
CA LEU A 190 -10.53 8.46 4.68
C LEU A 190 -9.89 9.85 4.86
N ARG A 191 -8.67 9.90 5.37
CA ARG A 191 -7.91 11.16 5.51
C ARG A 191 -7.63 11.81 4.15
N LEU A 192 -7.14 11.04 3.20
CA LEU A 192 -6.88 11.55 1.85
C LEU A 192 -8.15 12.11 1.20
N ARG A 193 -9.31 11.45 1.35
CA ARG A 193 -10.58 11.99 0.84
C ARG A 193 -10.90 13.37 1.42
N THR A 194 -10.73 13.54 2.73
CA THR A 194 -10.98 14.84 3.37
C THR A 194 -9.99 15.91 2.90
N GLU A 195 -8.72 15.55 2.74
CA GLU A 195 -7.68 16.48 2.28
C GLU A 195 -7.93 16.93 0.83
N PHE A 196 -8.36 16.03 -0.06
CA PHE A 196 -8.74 16.41 -1.44
C PHE A 196 -9.97 17.30 -1.48
N MET A 197 -11.02 17.02 -0.70
CA MET A 197 -12.24 17.84 -0.65
C MET A 197 -11.99 19.25 -0.13
N THR A 198 -11.01 19.43 0.76
CA THR A 198 -10.68 20.78 1.30
C THR A 198 -9.84 21.60 0.32
N THR A 199 -9.04 20.96 -0.52
CA THR A 199 -8.18 21.64 -1.50
C THR A 199 -8.99 22.13 -2.72
N ASP A 200 -10.06 21.45 -3.09
CA ASP A 200 -10.92 21.79 -4.23
C ASP A 200 -11.99 22.85 -3.89
N ARG A 201 -12.01 23.39 -2.67
CA ARG A 201 -12.93 24.48 -2.33
C ARG A 201 -12.41 25.78 -2.94
N PRO A 202 -13.15 26.42 -3.88
CA PRO A 202 -12.78 27.73 -4.38
C PRO A 202 -12.70 28.71 -3.19
N GLU A 203 -11.62 29.47 -3.11
CA GLU A 203 -11.52 30.57 -2.16
C GLU A 203 -12.78 31.45 -2.26
N PRO A 204 -13.46 31.74 -1.16
CA PRO A 204 -14.55 32.67 -1.19
C PRO A 204 -14.02 33.96 -1.78
N ALA A 205 -14.64 34.40 -2.90
CA ALA A 205 -14.30 35.65 -3.57
C ALA A 205 -14.18 36.73 -2.49
N SER A 206 -12.97 37.24 -2.27
CA SER A 206 -12.76 38.37 -1.36
C SER A 206 -13.59 39.50 -1.90
N ASN A 207 -14.72 39.81 -1.24
CA ASN A 207 -15.44 41.03 -1.46
C ASN A 207 -14.50 42.20 -1.15
N THR A 208 -13.70 42.61 -2.11
CA THR A 208 -13.13 43.96 -2.12
C THR A 208 -14.28 44.93 -2.25
N VAL A 209 -14.86 45.27 -1.09
CA VAL A 209 -15.69 46.48 -1.01
C VAL A 209 -14.72 47.61 -1.27
N ALA A 210 -14.78 48.15 -2.49
CA ALA A 210 -14.17 49.42 -2.82
C ALA A 210 -14.99 50.49 -2.10
N GLU A 211 -14.41 51.15 -1.10
CA GLU A 211 -14.79 52.45 -0.62
C GLU A 211 -14.12 53.54 -1.47
#